data_3f8bb5bb9bd41f4665f6cd668586369a
#
_entry.id   3f8bb5bb9bd41f4665f6cd668586369a
#
_cell.length_a   1.000
_cell.length_b   1.000
_cell.length_c   1.000
_cell.angle_alpha   90.00
_cell.angle_beta   90.00
_cell.angle_gamma   90.00
#
_symmetry.space_group_name_H-M   'P 1'
#
loop_
_entity.id
_entity.type
_entity.pdbx_description
1 polymer ?
#
loop_
_entity_poly.entity_id
_entity_poly.type
_entity_poly.pdbx_seq_one_letter_code
_entity_poly.pdbx_strand_id
1 'polypeptide(L)'
;MKKHIVCFGDSNTHGYCADPNDTETHSDRFSENERWTCLLQELLGEDCYVIEEGLSGRTTVFDDPLHESMSGLDSIYSCLMSHEPVDLLVIMLGTNDCKERFGANPAAIGGGLDRLLSKAETVPAWRNGRPNILVIAPPWMREGFSDEVMGLCCVEKSPHIAKYFAQKAVAHGCAFLDAEGFAEFNTVDYTHLSRKGHAQLAAKLAEIIPGLL
;
A
#
# COMPACT_ATOMS: atom_id res chain seq x y z
N MET A 1 23.24 -6.04 11.44
CA MET A 1 21.86 -6.61 11.40
C MET A 1 21.13 -5.93 10.28
N LYS A 2 20.39 -6.67 9.45
CA LYS A 2 19.58 -6.10 8.39
C LYS A 2 18.50 -5.17 8.94
N LYS A 3 18.17 -4.16 8.18
CA LYS A 3 17.03 -3.28 8.45
C LYS A 3 15.74 -3.93 7.96
N HIS A 4 14.76 -4.09 8.83
CA HIS A 4 13.47 -4.69 8.49
C HIS A 4 12.49 -3.63 8.00
N ILE A 5 12.04 -3.79 6.76
CA ILE A 5 11.09 -2.88 6.08
C ILE A 5 9.83 -3.69 5.79
N VAL A 6 8.75 -3.42 6.51
CA VAL A 6 7.47 -4.09 6.32
C VAL A 6 6.64 -3.28 5.32
N CYS A 7 6.28 -3.89 4.19
CA CYS A 7 5.46 -3.31 3.15
C CYS A 7 4.01 -3.78 3.28
N PHE A 8 3.21 -3.03 4.03
CA PHE A 8 1.83 -3.37 4.36
C PHE A 8 0.86 -2.70 3.37
N GLY A 9 0.14 -3.51 2.60
CA GLY A 9 -0.73 -3.00 1.55
C GLY A 9 -1.77 -3.99 1.06
N ASP A 10 -2.36 -3.66 -0.07
CA ASP A 10 -3.42 -4.42 -0.73
C ASP A 10 -2.91 -5.24 -1.93
N SER A 11 -3.75 -5.43 -2.96
CA SER A 11 -3.41 -6.11 -4.20
C SER A 11 -2.23 -5.48 -4.95
N ASN A 12 -2.05 -4.17 -4.86
CA ASN A 12 -0.92 -3.47 -5.46
C ASN A 12 0.41 -3.80 -4.77
N THR A 13 0.38 -4.16 -3.49
CA THR A 13 1.55 -4.67 -2.77
C THR A 13 1.70 -6.18 -2.94
N HIS A 14 0.60 -6.94 -2.99
CA HIS A 14 0.61 -8.36 -3.35
C HIS A 14 1.18 -8.61 -4.74
N GLY A 15 1.01 -7.65 -5.65
CA GLY A 15 1.45 -7.73 -7.04
C GLY A 15 0.41 -8.39 -7.94
N TYR A 16 -0.89 -8.14 -7.70
CA TYR A 16 -1.94 -8.61 -8.62
C TYR A 16 -1.73 -8.03 -10.02
N CYS A 17 -1.82 -8.90 -11.02
CA CYS A 17 -1.67 -8.59 -12.44
C CYS A 17 -3.01 -8.75 -13.17
N ALA A 18 -3.59 -7.64 -13.63
CA ALA A 18 -4.86 -7.64 -14.35
C ALA A 18 -4.74 -8.09 -15.81
N ASP A 19 -3.54 -7.94 -16.40
CA ASP A 19 -3.23 -8.42 -17.74
C ASP A 19 -2.15 -9.50 -17.67
N PRO A 20 -2.51 -10.80 -17.78
CA PRO A 20 -1.52 -11.88 -17.78
C PRO A 20 -0.45 -11.79 -18.88
N ASN A 21 -0.65 -10.94 -19.90
CA ASN A 21 0.37 -10.70 -20.91
C ASN A 21 1.42 -9.65 -20.46
N ASP A 22 1.16 -8.91 -19.39
CA ASP A 22 2.10 -7.93 -18.81
C ASP A 22 3.11 -8.59 -17.83
N THR A 23 2.94 -9.87 -17.51
CA THR A 23 3.85 -10.64 -16.65
C THR A 23 4.58 -11.75 -17.40
N GLU A 24 5.81 -12.05 -16.99
CA GLU A 24 6.64 -13.11 -17.56
C GLU A 24 6.06 -14.51 -17.36
N THR A 25 5.24 -14.70 -16.33
CA THR A 25 4.67 -15.99 -15.95
C THR A 25 3.27 -16.22 -16.50
N HIS A 26 2.66 -15.25 -17.16
CA HIS A 26 1.28 -15.27 -17.64
C HIS A 26 0.26 -15.64 -16.55
N SER A 27 0.52 -15.19 -15.33
CA SER A 27 -0.34 -15.43 -14.15
C SER A 27 -1.07 -14.14 -13.73
N ASP A 28 -1.99 -14.27 -12.77
CA ASP A 28 -2.69 -13.16 -12.15
C ASP A 28 -1.88 -12.46 -11.02
N ARG A 29 -0.58 -12.81 -10.92
CA ARG A 29 0.36 -12.18 -10.00
C ARG A 29 1.71 -11.99 -10.67
N PHE A 30 2.25 -10.78 -10.58
CA PHE A 30 3.62 -10.49 -11.02
C PHE A 30 4.63 -11.38 -10.30
N SER A 31 5.66 -11.81 -11.01
CA SER A 31 6.75 -12.61 -10.47
C SER A 31 7.61 -11.83 -9.46
N GLU A 32 8.53 -12.52 -8.80
CA GLU A 32 9.50 -11.90 -7.90
C GLU A 32 10.44 -10.92 -8.61
N ASN A 33 10.63 -11.06 -9.92
CA ASN A 33 11.43 -10.14 -10.72
C ASN A 33 10.65 -8.90 -11.17
N GLU A 34 9.38 -8.78 -10.83
CA GLU A 34 8.47 -7.75 -11.36
C GLU A 34 7.77 -6.96 -10.25
N ARG A 35 7.47 -7.58 -9.08
CA ARG A 35 6.80 -6.91 -7.97
C ARG A 35 7.67 -5.83 -7.36
N TRP A 36 7.08 -4.67 -7.07
CA TRP A 36 7.82 -3.54 -6.52
C TRP A 36 8.55 -3.85 -5.21
N THR A 37 8.00 -4.69 -4.38
CA THR A 37 8.60 -5.11 -3.10
C THR A 37 9.89 -5.92 -3.30
N CYS A 38 9.88 -6.85 -4.24
CA CYS A 38 11.06 -7.65 -4.60
C CYS A 38 12.11 -6.81 -5.35
N LEU A 39 11.68 -5.96 -6.28
CA LEU A 39 12.56 -5.01 -6.96
C LEU A 39 13.20 -4.03 -5.96
N LEU A 40 12.43 -3.58 -4.95
CA LEU A 40 12.94 -2.75 -3.87
C LEU A 40 13.99 -3.49 -3.04
N GLN A 41 13.76 -4.78 -2.72
CA GLN A 41 14.75 -5.61 -2.03
C GLN A 41 16.07 -5.68 -2.81
N GLU A 42 15.98 -5.87 -4.12
CA GLU A 42 17.16 -5.91 -4.99
C GLU A 42 17.92 -4.57 -4.98
N LEU A 43 17.19 -3.46 -5.12
CA LEU A 43 17.77 -2.11 -5.15
C LEU A 43 18.38 -1.69 -3.80
N LEU A 44 17.82 -2.10 -2.68
CA LEU A 44 18.34 -1.79 -1.34
C LEU A 44 19.47 -2.74 -0.90
N GLY A 45 19.62 -3.88 -1.57
CA GLY A 45 20.70 -4.83 -1.32
C GLY A 45 20.59 -5.60 -0.01
N GLU A 46 21.73 -6.16 0.43
CA GLU A 46 21.77 -7.12 1.55
C GLU A 46 21.63 -6.50 2.94
N ASP A 47 21.77 -5.19 3.07
CA ASP A 47 21.65 -4.49 4.36
C ASP A 47 20.20 -4.30 4.80
N CYS A 48 19.25 -4.53 3.90
CA CYS A 48 17.82 -4.46 4.14
C CYS A 48 17.15 -5.84 4.00
N TYR A 49 15.99 -5.97 4.65
CA TYR A 49 15.08 -7.09 4.49
C TYR A 49 13.68 -6.53 4.26
N VAL A 50 13.22 -6.57 3.00
CA VAL A 50 11.90 -6.12 2.59
C VAL A 50 10.91 -7.27 2.78
N ILE A 51 9.88 -7.02 3.57
CA ILE A 51 8.87 -8.00 3.97
C ILE A 51 7.56 -7.66 3.26
N GLU A 52 7.07 -8.59 2.44
CA GLU A 52 5.84 -8.41 1.66
C GLU A 52 4.62 -8.77 2.50
N GLU A 53 3.80 -7.79 2.85
CA GLU A 53 2.53 -7.93 3.57
C GLU A 53 1.37 -7.38 2.74
N GLY A 54 1.31 -7.73 1.46
CA GLY A 54 0.22 -7.42 0.54
C GLY A 54 -0.90 -8.46 0.62
N LEU A 55 -2.14 -7.99 0.88
CA LEU A 55 -3.35 -8.82 0.84
C LEU A 55 -4.38 -8.18 -0.11
N SER A 56 -4.71 -8.87 -1.21
CA SER A 56 -5.68 -8.38 -2.19
C SER A 56 -7.03 -8.09 -1.52
N GLY A 57 -7.52 -6.88 -1.69
CA GLY A 57 -8.78 -6.45 -1.07
C GLY A 57 -8.63 -5.71 0.26
N ARG A 58 -7.43 -5.68 0.87
CA ARG A 58 -7.20 -5.03 2.17
C ARG A 58 -7.56 -3.54 2.13
N THR A 59 -8.27 -3.11 3.17
CA THR A 59 -8.67 -1.74 3.45
C THR A 59 -7.83 -1.16 4.60
N THR A 60 -7.98 0.12 4.89
CA THR A 60 -7.41 0.69 6.11
C THR A 60 -8.08 0.13 7.38
N VAL A 61 -9.42 0.17 7.46
CA VAL A 61 -10.18 -0.21 8.67
C VAL A 61 -11.52 -0.91 8.39
N PHE A 62 -11.94 -0.98 7.13
CA PHE A 62 -13.27 -1.48 6.80
C PHE A 62 -13.28 -3.01 6.71
N ASP A 63 -14.20 -3.63 7.45
CA ASP A 63 -14.55 -5.03 7.20
C ASP A 63 -15.32 -5.15 5.89
N ASP A 64 -14.89 -6.06 5.03
CA ASP A 64 -15.56 -6.29 3.76
C ASP A 64 -16.57 -7.44 3.92
N PRO A 65 -17.87 -7.20 3.75
CA PRO A 65 -18.88 -8.26 3.91
C PRO A 65 -18.77 -9.36 2.83
N LEU A 66 -18.00 -9.16 1.77
CA LEU A 66 -17.78 -10.12 0.70
C LEU A 66 -16.47 -10.91 0.84
N HIS A 67 -15.56 -10.49 1.73
CA HIS A 67 -14.24 -11.08 1.91
C HIS A 67 -13.84 -11.09 3.38
N GLU A 68 -13.08 -12.10 3.78
CA GLU A 68 -12.64 -12.26 5.16
C GLU A 68 -11.35 -11.48 5.45
N SER A 69 -11.26 -10.91 6.67
CA SER A 69 -10.01 -10.35 7.23
C SER A 69 -9.40 -9.19 6.42
N MET A 70 -10.25 -8.37 5.79
CA MET A 70 -9.79 -7.27 4.95
C MET A 70 -9.38 -6.01 5.74
N SER A 71 -9.77 -5.88 7.00
CA SER A 71 -9.40 -4.73 7.84
C SER A 71 -7.90 -4.74 8.15
N GLY A 72 -7.19 -3.73 7.67
CA GLY A 72 -5.79 -3.50 8.02
C GLY A 72 -5.61 -3.21 9.51
N LEU A 73 -6.58 -2.50 10.13
CA LEU A 73 -6.58 -2.21 11.56
C LEU A 73 -6.52 -3.48 12.42
N ASP A 74 -7.21 -4.53 12.01
CA ASP A 74 -7.27 -5.78 12.78
C ASP A 74 -5.99 -6.61 12.64
N SER A 75 -5.32 -6.52 11.48
CA SER A 75 -4.15 -7.33 11.17
C SER A 75 -2.81 -6.65 11.50
N ILE A 76 -2.76 -5.32 11.62
CA ILE A 76 -1.50 -4.58 11.78
C ILE A 76 -0.71 -4.97 13.04
N TYR A 77 -1.39 -5.27 14.16
CA TYR A 77 -0.71 -5.69 15.38
C TYR A 77 0.06 -7.00 15.20
N SER A 78 -0.63 -8.04 14.71
CA SER A 78 -0.02 -9.36 14.49
C SER A 78 1.06 -9.29 13.41
N CYS A 79 0.85 -8.51 12.35
CA CYS A 79 1.83 -8.27 11.30
C CYS A 79 3.14 -7.70 11.88
N LEU A 80 3.07 -6.57 12.58
CA LEU A 80 4.27 -5.91 13.12
C LEU A 80 4.99 -6.79 14.16
N MET A 81 4.24 -7.46 15.06
CA MET A 81 4.83 -8.35 16.08
C MET A 81 5.51 -9.58 15.47
N SER A 82 4.97 -10.10 14.35
CA SER A 82 5.59 -11.25 13.67
C SER A 82 6.89 -10.90 12.95
N HIS A 83 7.11 -9.62 12.67
CA HIS A 83 8.27 -9.12 11.92
C HIS A 83 9.22 -8.25 12.76
N GLU A 84 9.03 -8.23 14.09
CA GLU A 84 9.92 -7.49 15.00
C GLU A 84 11.38 -7.96 14.90
N PRO A 85 12.34 -7.05 15.04
CA PRO A 85 12.21 -5.62 15.23
C PRO A 85 12.05 -4.88 13.88
N VAL A 86 11.05 -4.00 13.77
CA VAL A 86 10.75 -3.22 12.57
C VAL A 86 11.55 -1.92 12.55
N ASP A 87 12.20 -1.61 11.43
CA ASP A 87 12.92 -0.34 11.23
C ASP A 87 12.07 0.68 10.44
N LEU A 88 11.23 0.20 9.51
CA LEU A 88 10.33 1.03 8.72
C LEU A 88 9.06 0.24 8.36
N LEU A 89 7.90 0.86 8.55
CA LEU A 89 6.63 0.39 8.02
C LEU A 89 6.22 1.27 6.83
N VAL A 90 6.06 0.65 5.67
CA VAL A 90 5.52 1.29 4.46
C VAL A 90 4.07 0.88 4.32
N ILE A 91 3.14 1.84 4.35
CA ILE A 91 1.70 1.60 4.18
C ILE A 91 1.26 2.13 2.83
N MET A 92 0.74 1.26 1.96
CA MET A 92 0.05 1.65 0.72
C MET A 92 -1.32 0.97 0.68
N LEU A 93 -2.34 1.72 1.10
CA LEU A 93 -3.75 1.32 1.18
C LEU A 93 -4.64 2.47 0.71
N GLY A 94 -5.96 2.26 0.67
CA GLY A 94 -6.94 3.27 0.32
C GLY A 94 -7.70 2.98 -0.96
N THR A 95 -7.13 2.20 -1.88
CA THR A 95 -7.77 1.77 -3.12
C THR A 95 -9.08 1.03 -2.82
N ASN A 96 -9.04 0.05 -1.93
CA ASN A 96 -10.22 -0.74 -1.57
C ASN A 96 -11.21 0.01 -0.69
N ASP A 97 -10.77 0.99 0.05
CA ASP A 97 -11.63 1.87 0.88
C ASP A 97 -12.61 2.69 0.03
N CYS A 98 -12.32 2.88 -1.25
CA CYS A 98 -13.20 3.53 -2.21
C CYS A 98 -14.46 2.72 -2.56
N LYS A 99 -14.48 1.42 -2.28
CA LYS A 99 -15.62 0.55 -2.61
C LYS A 99 -16.94 1.16 -2.16
N GLU A 100 -17.92 1.14 -3.06
CA GLU A 100 -19.22 1.79 -2.83
C GLU A 100 -19.95 1.25 -1.60
N ARG A 101 -19.82 -0.06 -1.37
CA ARG A 101 -20.45 -0.76 -0.24
C ARG A 101 -20.04 -0.26 1.14
N PHE A 102 -18.92 0.44 1.26
CA PHE A 102 -18.51 1.04 2.53
C PHE A 102 -19.15 2.42 2.77
N GLY A 103 -19.72 3.06 1.75
CA GLY A 103 -20.33 4.38 1.87
C GLY A 103 -19.38 5.50 2.33
N ALA A 104 -18.06 5.23 2.34
CA ALA A 104 -17.06 6.17 2.81
C ALA A 104 -16.75 7.24 1.75
N ASN A 105 -16.67 8.49 2.18
CA ASN A 105 -16.11 9.58 1.39
C ASN A 105 -14.59 9.68 1.63
N PRO A 106 -13.83 10.45 0.84
CA PRO A 106 -12.38 10.55 0.99
C PRO A 106 -11.90 11.03 2.37
N ALA A 107 -12.68 11.86 3.06
CA ALA A 107 -12.35 12.29 4.42
C ALA A 107 -12.50 11.15 5.45
N ALA A 108 -13.53 10.31 5.30
CA ALA A 108 -13.72 9.11 6.12
C ALA A 108 -12.62 8.07 5.86
N ILE A 109 -12.18 7.90 4.61
CA ILE A 109 -11.03 7.06 4.24
C ILE A 109 -9.75 7.57 4.92
N GLY A 110 -9.53 8.89 4.93
CA GLY A 110 -8.45 9.52 5.70
C GLY A 110 -8.56 9.25 7.20
N GLY A 111 -9.79 9.24 7.76
CA GLY A 111 -10.06 8.82 9.14
C GLY A 111 -9.71 7.36 9.42
N GLY A 112 -9.91 6.48 8.43
CA GLY A 112 -9.47 5.09 8.49
C GLY A 112 -7.95 4.97 8.61
N LEU A 113 -7.20 5.69 7.78
CA LEU A 113 -5.74 5.75 7.90
C LEU A 113 -5.30 6.28 9.26
N ASP A 114 -5.91 7.34 9.78
CA ASP A 114 -5.64 7.90 11.11
C ASP A 114 -5.75 6.85 12.22
N ARG A 115 -6.78 6.04 12.17
CA ARG A 115 -7.00 4.92 13.10
C ARG A 115 -5.94 3.84 12.97
N LEU A 116 -5.56 3.49 11.73
CA LEU A 116 -4.53 2.50 11.44
C LEU A 116 -3.16 2.97 11.95
N LEU A 117 -2.80 4.23 11.69
CA LEU A 117 -1.55 4.82 12.17
C LEU A 117 -1.49 4.83 13.70
N SER A 118 -2.56 5.34 14.37
CA SER A 118 -2.65 5.33 15.83
C SER A 118 -2.47 3.92 16.42
N LYS A 119 -2.98 2.87 15.76
CA LYS A 119 -2.77 1.48 16.19
C LYS A 119 -1.33 1.04 15.97
N ALA A 120 -0.77 1.27 14.79
CA ALA A 120 0.59 0.86 14.44
C ALA A 120 1.63 1.46 15.39
N GLU A 121 1.46 2.73 15.77
CA GLU A 121 2.35 3.44 16.70
C GLU A 121 2.42 2.81 18.09
N THR A 122 1.33 2.18 18.54
CA THR A 122 1.26 1.55 19.88
C THR A 122 1.86 0.14 19.92
N VAL A 123 2.19 -0.45 18.78
CA VAL A 123 2.76 -1.80 18.72
C VAL A 123 4.23 -1.79 19.18
N PRO A 124 4.65 -2.64 20.13
CA PRO A 124 6.02 -2.61 20.66
C PRO A 124 7.03 -3.37 19.78
N ALA A 125 6.90 -3.26 18.45
CA ALA A 125 7.73 -3.95 17.46
C ALA A 125 8.91 -3.13 16.92
N TRP A 126 8.99 -1.85 17.26
CA TRP A 126 9.96 -0.89 16.70
C TRP A 126 11.37 -1.08 17.25
N ARG A 127 12.38 -1.25 16.36
CA ARG A 127 13.78 -1.51 16.77
C ARG A 127 14.34 -0.47 17.74
N ASN A 128 14.00 0.79 17.53
CA ASN A 128 14.50 1.90 18.36
C ASN A 128 13.44 2.39 19.37
N GLY A 129 12.36 1.64 19.58
CA GLY A 129 11.27 2.01 20.48
C GLY A 129 10.44 3.20 19.97
N ARG A 130 10.63 3.63 18.72
CA ARG A 130 9.89 4.73 18.10
C ARG A 130 9.34 4.30 16.75
N PRO A 131 8.06 4.58 16.47
CA PRO A 131 7.46 4.36 15.16
C PRO A 131 8.23 5.09 14.06
N ASN A 132 8.42 4.41 12.92
CA ASN A 132 8.97 4.99 11.71
C ASN A 132 8.10 4.50 10.54
N ILE A 133 7.28 5.39 9.99
CA ILE A 133 6.22 5.02 9.05
C ILE A 133 6.30 5.91 7.81
N LEU A 134 6.23 5.29 6.64
CA LEU A 134 6.01 5.93 5.36
C LEU A 134 4.61 5.60 4.87
N VAL A 135 3.78 6.61 4.67
CA VAL A 135 2.45 6.50 4.06
C VAL A 135 2.56 6.79 2.57
N ILE A 136 2.04 5.88 1.75
CA ILE A 136 1.95 6.07 0.30
C ILE A 136 0.46 6.16 -0.06
N ALA A 137 0.06 7.27 -0.67
CA ALA A 137 -1.23 7.34 -1.36
C ALA A 137 -1.10 6.62 -2.70
N PRO A 138 -2.00 5.65 -3.01
CA PRO A 138 -1.96 4.94 -4.30
C PRO A 138 -2.28 5.89 -5.47
N PRO A 139 -1.90 5.53 -6.70
CA PRO A 139 -2.37 6.24 -7.90
C PRO A 139 -3.90 6.26 -7.99
N TRP A 140 -4.45 7.18 -8.79
CA TRP A 140 -5.90 7.32 -8.94
C TRP A 140 -6.47 6.29 -9.91
N MET A 141 -7.66 5.80 -9.59
CA MET A 141 -8.50 5.10 -10.57
C MET A 141 -8.97 6.09 -11.65
N ARG A 142 -8.88 5.67 -12.91
CA ARG A 142 -9.12 6.55 -14.04
C ARG A 142 -10.43 6.23 -14.77
N GLU A 143 -10.82 7.14 -15.62
CA GLU A 143 -11.87 6.88 -16.63
C GLU A 143 -11.48 5.62 -17.44
N GLY A 144 -12.40 4.67 -17.52
CA GLY A 144 -12.15 3.31 -18.03
C GLY A 144 -12.24 2.23 -16.95
N PHE A 145 -12.10 2.59 -15.66
CA PHE A 145 -12.41 1.68 -14.54
C PHE A 145 -13.88 1.25 -14.61
N SER A 146 -14.14 -0.06 -14.58
CA SER A 146 -15.47 -0.61 -14.82
C SER A 146 -15.86 -1.76 -13.87
N ASP A 147 -15.18 -1.88 -12.72
CA ASP A 147 -15.53 -2.90 -11.73
C ASP A 147 -16.82 -2.50 -10.99
N GLU A 148 -17.94 -3.14 -11.39
CA GLU A 148 -19.25 -2.92 -10.77
C GLU A 148 -19.30 -3.41 -9.31
N VAL A 149 -18.47 -4.38 -8.93
CA VAL A 149 -18.44 -4.91 -7.56
C VAL A 149 -17.76 -3.92 -6.61
N MET A 150 -16.75 -3.21 -7.09
CA MET A 150 -16.17 -2.09 -6.36
C MET A 150 -17.09 -0.86 -6.39
N GLY A 151 -17.77 -0.62 -7.48
CA GLY A 151 -18.63 0.54 -7.71
C GLY A 151 -17.91 1.69 -8.44
N LEU A 152 -18.59 2.28 -9.42
CA LEU A 152 -18.01 3.30 -10.30
C LEU A 152 -17.64 4.61 -9.58
N CYS A 153 -18.20 4.87 -8.41
CA CYS A 153 -17.85 6.03 -7.58
C CYS A 153 -16.38 6.02 -7.09
N CYS A 154 -15.66 4.90 -7.26
CA CYS A 154 -14.23 4.81 -6.95
C CYS A 154 -13.40 5.82 -7.75
N VAL A 155 -13.75 6.07 -9.02
CA VAL A 155 -13.09 7.04 -9.89
C VAL A 155 -13.22 8.48 -9.36
N GLU A 156 -14.37 8.82 -8.78
CA GLU A 156 -14.59 10.14 -8.19
C GLU A 156 -13.88 10.31 -6.83
N LYS A 157 -13.75 9.23 -6.06
CA LYS A 157 -13.18 9.27 -4.71
C LYS A 157 -11.66 9.26 -4.72
N SER A 158 -11.04 8.39 -5.53
CA SER A 158 -9.61 8.11 -5.48
C SER A 158 -8.72 9.36 -5.67
N PRO A 159 -9.03 10.36 -6.51
CA PRO A 159 -8.20 11.55 -6.67
C PRO A 159 -8.08 12.41 -5.40
N HIS A 160 -8.98 12.23 -4.44
CA HIS A 160 -9.03 13.05 -3.24
C HIS A 160 -8.37 12.40 -2.02
N ILE A 161 -7.96 11.12 -2.10
CA ILE A 161 -7.37 10.37 -0.97
C ILE A 161 -6.04 10.98 -0.54
N ALA A 162 -5.14 11.27 -1.48
CA ALA A 162 -3.80 11.77 -1.20
C ALA A 162 -3.79 13.01 -0.31
N LYS A 163 -4.75 13.93 -0.52
CA LYS A 163 -4.92 15.14 0.32
C LYS A 163 -5.13 14.79 1.80
N TYR A 164 -6.03 13.85 2.09
CA TYR A 164 -6.34 13.47 3.47
C TYR A 164 -5.23 12.62 4.08
N PHE A 165 -4.61 11.75 3.29
CA PHE A 165 -3.48 10.94 3.73
C PHE A 165 -2.27 11.79 4.10
N ALA A 166 -1.95 12.81 3.29
CA ALA A 166 -0.89 13.78 3.61
C ALA A 166 -1.16 14.49 4.95
N GLN A 167 -2.41 14.93 5.18
CA GLN A 167 -2.78 15.58 6.45
C GLN A 167 -2.59 14.64 7.65
N LYS A 168 -2.95 13.35 7.50
CA LYS A 168 -2.79 12.38 8.58
C LYS A 168 -1.34 11.99 8.80
N ALA A 169 -0.58 11.80 7.73
CA ALA A 169 0.86 11.56 7.83
C ALA A 169 1.57 12.69 8.60
N VAL A 170 1.27 13.94 8.27
CA VAL A 170 1.82 15.10 9.00
C VAL A 170 1.41 15.08 10.49
N ALA A 171 0.14 14.80 10.79
CA ALA A 171 -0.35 14.78 12.17
C ALA A 171 0.33 13.71 13.04
N HIS A 172 0.73 12.58 12.43
CA HIS A 172 1.43 11.47 13.07
C HIS A 172 2.96 11.54 12.96
N GLY A 173 3.51 12.59 12.31
CA GLY A 173 4.96 12.70 12.09
C GLY A 173 5.52 11.65 11.14
N CYS A 174 4.68 11.06 10.30
CA CYS A 174 5.04 10.07 9.29
C CYS A 174 5.57 10.73 8.02
N ALA A 175 6.46 10.04 7.31
CA ALA A 175 6.80 10.39 5.93
C ALA A 175 5.59 10.15 5.01
N PHE A 176 5.48 10.93 3.93
CA PHE A 176 4.38 10.82 2.97
C PHE A 176 4.89 10.84 1.53
N LEU A 177 4.26 10.04 0.68
CA LEU A 177 4.52 9.96 -0.74
C LEU A 177 3.20 9.82 -1.51
N ASP A 178 2.99 10.64 -2.54
CA ASP A 178 1.88 10.48 -3.48
C ASP A 178 2.37 9.73 -4.72
N ALA A 179 1.92 8.50 -4.89
CA ALA A 179 2.37 7.63 -5.98
C ALA A 179 1.81 8.06 -7.35
N GLU A 180 0.76 8.86 -7.40
CA GLU A 180 0.18 9.40 -8.64
C GLU A 180 1.22 10.15 -9.49
N GLY A 181 2.19 10.77 -8.84
CA GLY A 181 3.22 11.56 -9.52
C GLY A 181 4.22 10.74 -10.34
N PHE A 182 4.30 9.41 -10.16
CA PHE A 182 5.38 8.62 -10.75
C PHE A 182 5.08 7.14 -11.00
N ALA A 183 4.07 6.54 -10.38
CA ALA A 183 3.69 5.15 -10.62
C ALA A 183 2.38 5.09 -11.40
N GLU A 184 2.28 4.19 -12.38
CA GLU A 184 1.12 4.10 -13.25
C GLU A 184 0.32 2.81 -13.02
N PHE A 185 -1.00 2.94 -13.02
CA PHE A 185 -1.89 1.79 -13.16
C PHE A 185 -1.89 1.26 -14.60
N ASN A 186 -2.23 -0.02 -14.75
CA ASN A 186 -2.45 -0.61 -16.07
C ASN A 186 -3.71 -0.03 -16.73
N THR A 187 -3.88 -0.29 -18.04
CA THR A 187 -4.99 0.20 -18.85
C THR A 187 -6.07 -0.88 -19.08
N VAL A 188 -6.03 -1.99 -18.35
CA VAL A 188 -7.04 -3.05 -18.40
C VAL A 188 -8.11 -2.81 -17.35
N ASP A 189 -7.72 -2.63 -16.09
CA ASP A 189 -8.66 -2.39 -14.99
C ASP A 189 -8.53 -1.01 -14.33
N TYR A 190 -7.48 -0.24 -14.64
CA TYR A 190 -7.25 1.12 -14.14
C TYR A 190 -7.18 1.26 -12.62
N THR A 191 -6.84 0.18 -11.91
CA THR A 191 -6.78 0.13 -10.45
C THR A 191 -5.57 -0.62 -9.89
N HIS A 192 -4.90 -1.41 -10.74
CA HIS A 192 -3.68 -2.12 -10.35
C HIS A 192 -2.45 -1.58 -11.11
N LEU A 193 -1.31 -1.60 -10.44
CA LEU A 193 -0.04 -1.18 -11.04
C LEU A 193 0.26 -2.03 -12.28
N SER A 194 0.72 -1.37 -13.35
CA SER A 194 1.34 -2.06 -14.47
C SER A 194 2.73 -2.58 -14.06
N ARG A 195 3.32 -3.48 -14.85
CA ARG A 195 4.73 -3.89 -14.67
C ARG A 195 5.66 -2.67 -14.55
N LYS A 196 5.44 -1.68 -15.42
CA LYS A 196 6.18 -0.42 -15.37
C LYS A 196 5.91 0.37 -14.09
N GLY A 197 4.65 0.43 -13.63
CA GLY A 197 4.27 1.06 -12.37
C GLY A 197 4.97 0.43 -11.17
N HIS A 198 5.09 -0.90 -11.14
CA HIS A 198 5.86 -1.60 -10.12
C HIS A 198 7.34 -1.17 -10.11
N ALA A 199 7.98 -1.14 -11.28
CA ALA A 199 9.38 -0.70 -11.40
C ALA A 199 9.56 0.77 -10.99
N GLN A 200 8.64 1.65 -11.38
CA GLN A 200 8.66 3.07 -11.01
C GLN A 200 8.54 3.27 -9.49
N LEU A 201 7.62 2.54 -8.84
CA LEU A 201 7.43 2.61 -7.40
C LEU A 201 8.68 2.11 -6.66
N ALA A 202 9.22 0.97 -7.06
CA ALA A 202 10.45 0.41 -6.46
C ALA A 202 11.62 1.38 -6.56
N ALA A 203 11.87 1.95 -7.74
CA ALA A 203 12.95 2.91 -7.97
C ALA A 203 12.78 4.15 -7.07
N LYS A 204 11.55 4.69 -6.97
CA LYS A 204 11.28 5.86 -6.13
C LYS A 204 11.48 5.58 -4.65
N LEU A 205 11.06 4.41 -4.18
CA LEU A 205 11.26 4.00 -2.79
C LEU A 205 12.73 3.76 -2.47
N ALA A 206 13.50 3.19 -3.39
CA ALA A 206 14.95 3.00 -3.22
C ALA A 206 15.72 4.33 -3.09
N GLU A 207 15.23 5.43 -3.68
CA GLU A 207 15.82 6.77 -3.51
C GLU A 207 15.58 7.34 -2.10
N ILE A 208 14.37 7.14 -1.54
CA ILE A 208 13.95 7.84 -0.31
C ILE A 208 14.15 7.03 0.97
N ILE A 209 14.00 5.70 0.92
CA ILE A 209 14.07 4.84 2.12
C ILE A 209 15.41 4.95 2.86
N PRO A 210 16.59 5.04 2.20
CA PRO A 210 17.85 5.21 2.92
C PRO A 210 17.90 6.44 3.83
N GLY A 211 17.17 7.50 3.47
CA GLY A 211 17.04 8.71 4.29
C GLY A 211 16.08 8.59 5.46
N LEU A 212 15.27 7.53 5.52
CA LEU A 212 14.31 7.23 6.58
C LEU A 212 14.84 6.23 7.62
N LEU A 213 15.92 5.50 7.30
CA LEU A 213 16.50 4.42 8.14
C LEU A 213 17.65 4.92 9.01
#